data_998c9bc73cc93ebc1d9bde2a629a915c
#
_entry.id   998c9bc73cc93ebc1d9bde2a629a915c
#
_cell.length_a   1.000
_cell.length_b   1.000
_cell.length_c   1.000
_cell.angle_alpha   90.00
_cell.angle_beta   90.00
_cell.angle_gamma   90.00
#
_symmetry.space_group_name_H-M   'P 1'
#
loop_
_entity.id
_entity.type
_entity.pdbx_description
1 polymer ?
#
loop_
_entity_poly.entity_id
_entity_poly.type
_entity_poly.pdbx_seq_one_letter_code
_entity_poly.pdbx_strand_id
1 'polypeptide(L)'
;QQGLDINRELIETAMAHIWVATEDNSRQTQLEAGRAWVRINLKATELGLSTQPLSQALQEYPEVRSHFEEVHEMLKVGDGSRLQMLARLGYGPQIDPSPRWPFETRLRNV
;
A
#
# COMPACT_ATOMS: atom_id res chain seq x y z
N GLN A 1 13.35 10.41 10.87
CA GLN A 1 12.58 10.38 12.10
C GLN A 1 11.23 11.10 11.96
N GLN A 2 11.26 12.30 11.43
CA GLN A 2 10.05 13.06 11.23
C GLN A 2 9.06 12.37 10.30
N GLY A 3 9.54 11.76 9.23
CA GLY A 3 8.68 11.01 8.29
C GLY A 3 8.03 9.79 8.95
N LEU A 4 8.73 9.12 9.86
CA LEU A 4 8.20 7.98 10.58
C LEU A 4 7.11 8.40 11.58
N ASP A 5 7.28 9.54 12.23
CA ASP A 5 6.30 10.08 13.17
C ASP A 5 5.00 10.46 12.45
N ILE A 6 5.10 11.09 11.28
CA ILE A 6 3.95 11.44 10.46
C ILE A 6 3.22 10.15 10.03
N ASN A 7 3.96 9.14 9.63
CA ASN A 7 3.39 7.86 9.21
C ASN A 7 2.63 7.18 10.36
N ARG A 8 3.18 7.25 11.57
CA ARG A 8 2.50 6.72 12.77
C ARG A 8 1.18 7.45 13.01
N GLU A 9 1.18 8.78 12.95
CA GLU A 9 -0.03 9.58 13.12
C GLU A 9 -1.09 9.21 12.09
N LEU A 10 -0.71 9.01 10.82
CA LEU A 10 -1.63 8.60 9.77
C LEU A 10 -2.26 7.24 10.05
N ILE A 11 -1.50 6.30 10.62
CA ILE A 11 -2.02 4.99 10.99
C ILE A 11 -3.01 5.12 12.16
N GLU A 12 -2.68 5.92 13.16
CA GLU A 12 -3.49 6.07 14.37
C GLU A 12 -4.81 6.81 14.12
N THR A 13 -4.81 7.77 13.19
CA THR A 13 -5.98 8.63 12.95
C THR A 13 -6.87 8.15 11.80
N ALA A 14 -6.48 7.12 11.08
CA ALA A 14 -7.26 6.61 9.95
C ALA A 14 -8.56 5.98 10.44
N MET A 15 -9.65 6.16 9.67
CA MET A 15 -10.96 5.57 9.98
C MET A 15 -10.93 4.04 9.83
N ALA A 16 -10.17 3.54 8.86
CA ALA A 16 -10.03 2.11 8.62
C ALA A 16 -8.70 1.85 7.93
N HIS A 17 -8.23 0.62 8.05
CA HIS A 17 -7.03 0.16 7.37
C HIS A 17 -7.36 -1.07 6.54
N ILE A 18 -6.64 -1.25 5.46
CA ILE A 18 -6.69 -2.43 4.63
C ILE A 18 -5.26 -2.87 4.35
N TRP A 19 -5.03 -4.18 4.33
CA TRP A 19 -3.69 -4.68 4.05
C TRP A 19 -3.76 -5.98 3.27
N VAL A 20 -2.67 -6.25 2.56
CA VAL A 20 -2.49 -7.49 1.81
C VAL A 20 -1.33 -8.25 2.43
N ALA A 21 -1.58 -9.44 2.94
CA ALA A 21 -0.57 -10.32 3.49
C ALA A 21 -0.49 -11.60 2.65
N THR A 22 0.71 -12.14 2.51
CA THR A 22 0.96 -13.35 1.72
C THR A 22 1.71 -14.37 2.56
N GLU A 23 1.62 -15.64 2.18
CA GLU A 23 2.28 -16.73 2.90
C GLU A 23 3.79 -16.73 2.73
N ASP A 24 4.27 -16.19 1.62
CA ASP A 24 5.70 -16.08 1.35
C ASP A 24 6.00 -14.75 0.67
N ASN A 25 7.26 -14.54 0.29
CA ASN A 25 7.70 -13.31 -0.37
C ASN A 25 8.45 -13.62 -1.67
N SER A 26 8.04 -14.66 -2.39
CA SER A 26 8.61 -14.95 -3.70
C SER A 26 8.22 -13.87 -4.70
N ARG A 27 8.98 -13.78 -5.79
CA ARG A 27 8.70 -12.80 -6.84
C ARG A 27 7.30 -13.01 -7.44
N GLN A 28 6.90 -14.25 -7.64
CA GLN A 28 5.57 -14.56 -8.14
C GLN A 28 4.49 -14.06 -7.18
N THR A 29 4.67 -14.31 -5.89
CA THR A 29 3.74 -13.87 -4.85
C THR A 29 3.66 -12.34 -4.79
N GLN A 30 4.78 -11.65 -4.97
CA GLN A 30 4.79 -10.19 -5.02
C GLN A 30 3.96 -9.67 -6.20
N LEU A 31 4.07 -10.30 -7.36
CA LEU A 31 3.27 -9.92 -8.53
C LEU A 31 1.78 -10.17 -8.29
N GLU A 32 1.44 -11.28 -7.69
CA GLU A 32 0.05 -11.60 -7.35
C GLU A 32 -0.52 -10.61 -6.32
N ALA A 33 0.29 -10.20 -5.35
CA ALA A 33 -0.11 -9.17 -4.39
C ALA A 33 -0.40 -7.84 -5.09
N GLY A 34 0.40 -7.47 -6.08
CA GLY A 34 0.17 -6.28 -6.89
C GLY A 34 -1.16 -6.35 -7.65
N ARG A 35 -1.47 -7.52 -8.20
CA ARG A 35 -2.76 -7.74 -8.89
C ARG A 35 -3.92 -7.59 -7.93
N ALA A 36 -3.82 -8.15 -6.74
CA ALA A 36 -4.84 -8.01 -5.71
C ALA A 36 -5.00 -6.55 -5.31
N TRP A 37 -3.89 -5.82 -5.15
CA TRP A 37 -3.91 -4.41 -4.79
C TRP A 37 -4.64 -3.55 -5.83
N VAL A 38 -4.43 -3.81 -7.12
CA VAL A 38 -5.14 -3.10 -8.18
C VAL A 38 -6.66 -3.34 -8.07
N ARG A 39 -7.07 -4.58 -7.84
CA ARG A 39 -8.49 -4.92 -7.69
C ARG A 39 -9.11 -4.22 -6.48
N ILE A 40 -8.37 -4.13 -5.38
CA ILE A 40 -8.81 -3.42 -4.19
C ILE A 40 -9.04 -1.94 -4.50
N ASN A 41 -8.11 -1.31 -5.21
CA ASN A 41 -8.23 0.10 -5.59
C ASN A 41 -9.42 0.35 -6.51
N LEU A 42 -9.63 -0.53 -7.48
CA LEU A 42 -10.77 -0.39 -8.39
C LEU A 42 -12.09 -0.53 -7.63
N LYS A 43 -12.18 -1.47 -6.71
CA LYS A 43 -13.38 -1.66 -5.90
C LYS A 43 -13.62 -0.48 -4.96
N ALA A 44 -12.55 0.04 -4.35
CA ALA A 44 -12.65 1.22 -3.49
C ALA A 44 -13.18 2.42 -4.29
N THR A 45 -12.66 2.63 -5.48
CA THR A 45 -13.13 3.70 -6.37
C THR A 45 -14.61 3.54 -6.71
N GLU A 46 -15.02 2.33 -7.04
CA GLU A 46 -16.44 2.03 -7.30
C GLU A 46 -17.34 2.38 -6.12
N LEU A 47 -16.87 2.15 -4.90
CA LEU A 47 -17.61 2.44 -3.67
C LEU A 47 -17.46 3.89 -3.20
N GLY A 48 -16.74 4.74 -3.92
CA GLY A 48 -16.50 6.12 -3.52
C GLY A 48 -15.48 6.28 -2.41
N LEU A 49 -14.67 5.25 -2.15
CA LEU A 49 -13.65 5.27 -1.12
C LEU A 49 -12.29 5.67 -1.70
N SER A 50 -11.49 6.34 -0.87
CA SER A 50 -10.12 6.69 -1.18
C SER A 50 -9.16 5.82 -0.36
N THR A 51 -8.03 5.44 -0.96
CA THR A 51 -6.99 4.68 -0.30
C THR A 51 -5.70 5.50 -0.28
N GLN A 52 -4.95 5.39 0.80
CA GLN A 52 -3.63 6.00 0.90
C GLN A 52 -2.64 4.93 1.36
N PRO A 53 -1.71 4.51 0.49
CA PRO A 53 -0.68 3.56 0.89
C PRO A 53 0.22 4.11 1.98
N LEU A 54 0.58 3.24 2.91
CA LEU A 54 1.48 3.55 4.02
C LEU A 54 2.74 2.68 3.88
N SER A 55 3.40 2.79 2.74
CA SER A 55 4.51 1.91 2.36
C SER A 55 5.75 2.10 3.21
N GLN A 56 5.92 3.23 3.86
CA GLN A 56 7.10 3.50 4.67
C GLN A 56 7.25 2.49 5.82
N ALA A 57 6.14 2.06 6.40
CA ALA A 57 6.15 1.06 7.46
C ALA A 57 6.55 -0.35 6.98
N LEU A 58 6.61 -0.56 5.67
CA LEU A 58 6.93 -1.84 5.05
C LEU A 58 8.36 -1.91 4.50
N GLN A 59 9.13 -0.84 4.65
CA GLN A 59 10.52 -0.80 4.19
C GLN A 59 11.39 -1.66 5.11
N GLU A 60 12.39 -2.31 4.52
CA GLU A 60 13.15 -3.36 5.18
C GLU A 60 14.56 -2.95 5.62
N TYR A 61 14.94 -1.69 5.47
CA TYR A 61 16.26 -1.29 5.90
C TYR A 61 16.34 -1.13 7.42
N PRO A 62 17.54 -1.25 8.01
CA PRO A 62 17.72 -1.36 9.47
C PRO A 62 17.08 -0.24 10.29
N GLU A 63 17.04 0.96 9.75
CA GLU A 63 16.54 2.14 10.45
C GLU A 63 15.03 2.08 10.76
N VAL A 64 14.28 1.26 10.01
CA VAL A 64 12.83 1.11 10.19
C VAL A 64 12.42 -0.29 10.60
N ARG A 65 13.39 -1.15 10.90
CA ARG A 65 13.10 -2.54 11.23
C ARG A 65 12.13 -2.72 12.40
N SER A 66 12.29 -1.92 13.45
CA SER A 66 11.41 -2.00 14.62
C SER A 66 9.97 -1.64 14.26
N HIS A 67 9.77 -0.65 13.40
CA HIS A 67 8.44 -0.26 12.92
C HIS A 67 7.83 -1.33 12.04
N PHE A 68 8.64 -1.96 11.20
CA PHE A 68 8.22 -3.07 10.36
C PHE A 68 7.71 -4.24 11.21
N GLU A 69 8.48 -4.64 12.22
CA GLU A 69 8.12 -5.73 13.12
C GLU A 69 6.87 -5.40 13.94
N GLU A 70 6.77 -4.18 14.43
CA GLU A 70 5.62 -3.70 15.19
C GLU A 70 4.34 -3.76 14.37
N VAL A 71 4.38 -3.33 13.11
CA VAL A 71 3.22 -3.36 12.21
C VAL A 71 2.80 -4.80 11.93
N HIS A 72 3.76 -5.70 11.67
CA HIS A 72 3.46 -7.11 11.44
C HIS A 72 2.79 -7.74 12.66
N GLU A 73 3.28 -7.43 13.86
CA GLU A 73 2.69 -7.92 15.10
C GLU A 73 1.27 -7.36 15.31
N MET A 74 1.10 -6.07 15.10
CA MET A 74 -0.19 -5.39 15.27
C MET A 74 -1.26 -5.98 14.36
N LEU A 75 -0.90 -6.30 13.12
CA LEU A 75 -1.83 -6.86 12.14
C LEU A 75 -1.91 -8.38 12.20
N LYS A 76 -1.20 -9.00 13.15
CA LYS A 76 -1.19 -10.46 13.37
C LYS A 76 -0.75 -11.23 12.12
N VAL A 77 0.23 -10.69 11.41
CA VAL A 77 0.86 -11.39 10.29
C VAL A 77 1.81 -12.44 10.87
N GLY A 78 1.53 -13.71 10.61
CA GLY A 78 2.27 -14.82 11.21
C GLY A 78 3.71 -14.94 10.73
N ASP A 79 4.49 -15.79 11.44
CA ASP A 79 5.86 -16.10 11.05
C ASP A 79 5.91 -16.71 9.65
N GLY A 80 6.84 -16.26 8.83
CA GLY A 80 6.95 -16.70 7.45
C GLY A 80 6.03 -15.98 6.49
N SER A 81 5.00 -15.35 7.00
CA SER A 81 4.09 -14.53 6.18
C SER A 81 4.67 -13.13 5.98
N ARG A 82 4.20 -12.47 4.94
CA ARG A 82 4.71 -11.15 4.58
C ARG A 82 3.56 -10.16 4.37
N LEU A 83 3.68 -9.01 4.99
CA LEU A 83 2.80 -7.88 4.71
C LEU A 83 3.27 -7.19 3.44
N GLN A 84 2.49 -7.25 2.39
CA GLN A 84 2.86 -6.71 1.07
C GLN A 84 2.43 -5.27 0.88
N MET A 85 1.29 -4.88 1.43
CA MET A 85 0.77 -3.53 1.33
C MET A 85 -0.09 -3.22 2.53
N LEU A 86 0.04 -2.00 3.01
CA LEU A 86 -0.81 -1.44 4.06
C LEU A 86 -1.31 -0.08 3.57
N ALA A 87 -2.58 0.19 3.75
CA ALA A 87 -3.16 1.48 3.38
C ALA A 87 -4.23 1.89 4.38
N ARG A 88 -4.42 3.17 4.53
CA ARG A 88 -5.60 3.68 5.21
C ARG A 88 -6.72 3.87 4.20
N LEU A 89 -7.94 3.70 4.66
CA LEU A 89 -9.13 3.72 3.83
C LEU A 89 -10.13 4.73 4.42
N GLY A 90 -10.77 5.49 3.58
CA GLY A 90 -11.77 6.45 4.02
C GLY A 90 -12.34 7.25 2.86
N TYR A 91 -13.11 8.26 3.19
CA TYR A 91 -13.65 9.19 2.19
C TYR A 91 -12.74 10.41 2.12
N GLY A 92 -12.28 10.72 0.92
CA GLY A 92 -11.42 11.88 0.67
C GLY A 92 -12.05 12.83 -0.34
N PRO A 93 -11.41 13.98 -0.58
CA PRO A 93 -11.88 14.89 -1.60
C PRO A 93 -11.75 14.25 -2.98
N GLN A 94 -12.72 14.53 -3.86
CA GLN A 94 -12.60 14.12 -5.26
C GLN A 94 -11.53 14.96 -5.94
N ILE A 95 -10.67 14.28 -6.68
CA ILE A 95 -9.62 14.93 -7.46
C ILE A 95 -9.78 14.55 -8.93
N ASP A 96 -9.29 15.40 -9.81
CA ASP A 96 -9.30 15.10 -11.23
C ASP A 96 -8.37 13.94 -11.56
N PRO A 97 -8.66 13.17 -12.61
CA PRO A 97 -7.75 12.13 -13.07
C PRO A 97 -6.36 12.68 -13.35
N SER A 98 -5.34 11.90 -13.04
CA SER A 98 -3.96 12.27 -13.36
C SER A 98 -3.79 12.44 -14.86
N PRO A 99 -3.03 13.45 -15.31
CA PRO A 99 -2.79 13.64 -16.73
C PRO A 99 -2.06 12.45 -17.34
N ARG A 100 -2.34 12.19 -18.60
CA ARG A 100 -1.69 11.14 -19.36
C ARG A 100 -1.12 11.70 -20.63
N TRP A 101 0.03 11.20 -21.01
CA TRP A 101 0.58 11.52 -22.33
C TRP A 101 -0.28 10.87 -23.41
N PRO A 102 -0.47 11.53 -24.56
CA PRO A 102 -1.12 10.86 -25.69
C PRO A 102 -0.40 9.54 -26.02
N PHE A 103 -1.17 8.52 -26.31
CA PHE A 103 -0.64 7.17 -26.55
C PHE A 103 0.44 7.17 -27.64
N GLU A 104 0.20 7.90 -28.72
CA GLU A 104 1.08 7.97 -29.89
C GLU A 104 2.48 8.49 -29.55
N THR A 105 2.57 9.36 -28.53
CA THR A 105 3.87 9.93 -28.13
C THR A 105 4.72 8.93 -27.33
N ARG A 106 4.13 7.81 -26.90
CA ARG A 106 4.80 6.80 -26.11
C ARG A 106 5.08 5.51 -26.86
N LEU A 107 4.62 5.43 -28.10
CA LEU A 107 4.94 4.30 -28.95
C LEU A 107 6.38 4.41 -29.43
N ARG A 108 7.10 3.30 -29.35
CA ARG A 108 8.44 3.21 -29.93
C ARG A 108 8.38 2.29 -31.14
N ASN A 109 9.01 2.72 -32.19
CA ASN A 109 9.25 1.86 -33.33
C ASN A 109 10.39 0.90 -32.95
N VAL A 110 10.07 -0.37 -32.86
CA VAL A 110 11.01 -1.42 -32.48
C VAL A 110 11.41 -2.20 -33.71
#